data_56522fb03993ecfa06c083449beb38c3
#
_entry.id   56522fb03993ecfa06c083449beb38c3
#
_cell.length_a   1.000
_cell.length_b   1.000
_cell.length_c   1.000
_cell.angle_alpha   90.00
_cell.angle_beta   90.00
_cell.angle_gamma   90.00
#
_symmetry.space_group_name_H-M   'P 1'
#
loop_
_entity.id
_entity.type
_entity.pdbx_description
1 polymer ?
#
loop_
_entity_poly.entity_id
_entity_poly.type
_entity_poly.pdbx_seq_one_letter_code
_entity_poly.pdbx_strand_id
1 'polypeptide(L)'
;MTKTLKRPEVLSPAGTLEKLKVAVQYGADAVFIGGQAYGLRSRAGNFTFEQMEEGVQFATKYGAKVYVAANMVMHEGNEAGAGEWFRKLRDIGIAAVIVSDPALIMIAATEAPGLEIHLSTQASATNYETLEFWKELGLTRVVLAREVSMEELAEIRKRTDVEIEAFVHGAMCISYSGRCTLSNHMSMRDANRGGCSQSCRWKYDLYDMPFGKERKSLQGEIPEEFSMSAVDMSMIDHIPDMIENGVDSLKIEGRMKSIHYVSTVTNCYKAAVDAYLESPEKFEAIKQDLVDEMWKVAQRELATGFYYGIPSE
;
A
#
# COMPACT_ATOMS: atom_id res chain seq x y z
N MET A 1 32.94 -8.98 6.83
CA MET A 1 31.98 -8.61 7.87
C MET A 1 30.61 -8.98 7.35
N THR A 2 29.95 -9.93 7.95
CA THR A 2 28.56 -10.30 7.61
C THR A 2 27.67 -9.10 7.95
N LYS A 3 27.03 -8.51 6.94
CA LYS A 3 26.05 -7.43 7.12
C LYS A 3 24.92 -7.99 7.99
N THR A 4 24.73 -7.45 9.19
CA THR A 4 23.58 -7.85 10.03
C THR A 4 22.32 -7.36 9.31
N LEU A 5 21.51 -8.29 8.81
CA LEU A 5 20.26 -7.98 8.14
C LEU A 5 19.26 -7.44 9.17
N LYS A 6 18.60 -6.31 8.87
CA LYS A 6 17.51 -5.77 9.69
C LYS A 6 16.23 -6.52 9.31
N ARG A 7 15.47 -6.98 10.31
CA ARG A 7 14.17 -7.58 10.09
C ARG A 7 13.18 -6.52 9.63
N PRO A 8 12.56 -6.64 8.45
CA PRO A 8 11.51 -5.73 8.04
C PRO A 8 10.21 -5.99 8.80
N GLU A 9 9.41 -4.94 8.95
CA GLU A 9 8.05 -5.00 9.46
C GLU A 9 7.12 -5.62 8.40
N VAL A 10 6.25 -6.54 8.78
CA VAL A 10 5.14 -7.02 7.94
C VAL A 10 3.92 -6.14 8.22
N LEU A 11 3.58 -5.27 7.26
CA LEU A 11 2.48 -4.31 7.37
C LEU A 11 1.24 -4.82 6.64
N SER A 12 0.23 -5.23 7.41
CA SER A 12 -1.00 -5.83 6.91
C SER A 12 -2.15 -4.81 6.77
N PRO A 13 -3.06 -4.98 5.80
CA PRO A 13 -4.24 -4.14 5.65
C PRO A 13 -5.38 -4.60 6.56
N ALA A 14 -6.17 -3.65 7.09
CA ALA A 14 -7.45 -3.98 7.71
C ALA A 14 -8.55 -2.97 7.36
N GLY A 15 -9.68 -3.47 6.86
CA GLY A 15 -10.86 -2.67 6.57
C GLY A 15 -11.91 -2.71 7.69
N THR A 16 -11.77 -3.61 8.67
CA THR A 16 -12.62 -3.73 9.85
C THR A 16 -11.82 -4.11 11.08
N LEU A 17 -12.35 -3.87 12.25
CA LEU A 17 -11.72 -4.22 13.52
C LEU A 17 -11.43 -5.75 13.63
N GLU A 18 -12.32 -6.58 13.13
CA GLU A 18 -12.12 -8.03 13.08
C GLU A 18 -10.91 -8.39 12.22
N LYS A 19 -10.77 -7.78 11.02
CA LYS A 19 -9.59 -7.99 10.15
C LYS A 19 -8.31 -7.52 10.80
N LEU A 20 -8.33 -6.41 11.56
CA LEU A 20 -7.18 -5.94 12.33
C LEU A 20 -6.75 -7.00 13.34
N LYS A 21 -7.68 -7.51 14.13
CA LYS A 21 -7.39 -8.55 15.13
C LYS A 21 -6.81 -9.81 14.49
N VAL A 22 -7.39 -10.26 13.39
CA VAL A 22 -6.89 -11.41 12.63
C VAL A 22 -5.49 -11.14 12.06
N ALA A 23 -5.26 -9.99 11.42
CA ALA A 23 -3.93 -9.64 10.90
C ALA A 23 -2.84 -9.73 11.96
N VAL A 24 -3.10 -9.15 13.14
CA VAL A 24 -2.18 -9.19 14.30
C VAL A 24 -1.95 -10.63 14.78
N GLN A 25 -2.99 -11.43 14.91
CA GLN A 25 -2.89 -12.84 15.35
C GLN A 25 -2.11 -13.72 14.36
N TYR A 26 -2.15 -13.36 13.05
CA TYR A 26 -1.41 -14.06 11.99
C TYR A 26 -0.03 -13.46 11.70
N GLY A 27 0.47 -12.59 12.59
CA GLY A 27 1.86 -12.18 12.64
C GLY A 27 2.19 -10.85 11.98
N ALA A 28 1.20 -9.97 11.76
CA ALA A 28 1.49 -8.61 11.36
C ALA A 28 2.23 -7.86 12.49
N ASP A 29 3.34 -7.21 12.13
CA ASP A 29 4.07 -6.32 13.04
C ASP A 29 3.39 -4.95 13.12
N ALA A 30 2.67 -4.56 12.05
CA ALA A 30 1.82 -3.39 12.04
C ALA A 30 0.59 -3.60 11.13
N VAL A 31 -0.47 -2.83 11.40
CA VAL A 31 -1.70 -2.87 10.60
C VAL A 31 -2.07 -1.46 10.19
N PHE A 32 -2.34 -1.24 8.88
CA PHE A 32 -2.87 0.04 8.44
C PHE A 32 -4.37 -0.02 8.18
N ILE A 33 -5.06 1.01 8.69
CA ILE A 33 -6.52 1.16 8.65
C ILE A 33 -6.90 2.49 7.99
N GLY A 34 -8.19 2.74 7.83
CA GLY A 34 -8.72 4.04 7.41
C GLY A 34 -9.72 4.58 8.42
N GLY A 35 -9.61 5.86 8.70
CA GLY A 35 -10.59 6.61 9.45
C GLY A 35 -11.76 7.09 8.59
N GLN A 36 -12.79 7.60 9.24
CA GLN A 36 -13.98 8.18 8.57
C GLN A 36 -13.66 9.49 7.81
N ALA A 37 -12.52 10.12 8.11
CA ALA A 37 -12.06 11.35 7.47
C ALA A 37 -10.69 11.15 6.80
N TYR A 38 -10.37 12.01 5.85
CA TYR A 38 -9.08 12.19 5.16
C TYR A 38 -8.50 10.97 4.42
N GLY A 39 -9.21 9.85 4.37
CA GLY A 39 -8.74 8.63 3.70
C GLY A 39 -9.33 8.42 2.30
N LEU A 40 -8.57 7.78 1.40
CA LEU A 40 -8.98 7.48 0.01
C LEU A 40 -10.03 6.39 -0.15
N ARG A 41 -10.47 5.77 0.88
CA ARG A 41 -11.48 4.71 0.85
C ARG A 41 -12.73 5.10 1.63
N SER A 42 -13.28 6.28 1.37
CA SER A 42 -14.44 6.83 2.08
C SER A 42 -15.69 5.92 2.06
N ARG A 43 -15.79 4.99 1.11
CA ARG A 43 -16.88 3.99 1.01
C ARG A 43 -16.52 2.60 1.57
N ALA A 44 -15.31 2.39 2.06
CA ALA A 44 -14.94 1.19 2.80
C ALA A 44 -15.49 1.27 4.23
N GLY A 45 -15.62 0.14 4.90
CA GLY A 45 -15.80 0.13 6.36
C GLY A 45 -14.62 0.88 6.99
N ASN A 46 -14.85 2.12 7.40
CA ASN A 46 -13.83 2.95 8.04
C ASN A 46 -14.04 2.92 9.55
N PHE A 47 -12.95 2.94 10.30
CA PHE A 47 -12.97 2.84 11.75
C PHE A 47 -13.50 4.11 12.39
N THR A 48 -14.37 3.98 13.40
CA THR A 48 -14.64 5.04 14.36
C THR A 48 -13.47 5.20 15.34
N PHE A 49 -13.43 6.28 16.11
CA PHE A 49 -12.38 6.47 17.11
C PHE A 49 -12.40 5.36 18.18
N GLU A 50 -13.56 4.90 18.59
CA GLU A 50 -13.72 3.81 19.57
C GLU A 50 -13.17 2.49 19.01
N GLN A 51 -13.42 2.20 17.74
CA GLN A 51 -12.87 1.02 17.07
C GLN A 51 -11.35 1.12 16.88
N MET A 52 -10.82 2.34 16.62
CA MET A 52 -9.38 2.57 16.55
C MET A 52 -8.72 2.32 17.91
N GLU A 53 -9.30 2.87 18.98
CA GLU A 53 -8.80 2.67 20.34
C GLU A 53 -8.81 1.20 20.75
N GLU A 54 -9.91 0.48 20.50
CA GLU A 54 -9.98 -0.97 20.72
C GLU A 54 -8.92 -1.72 19.89
N GLY A 55 -8.73 -1.32 18.63
CA GLY A 55 -7.72 -1.88 17.73
C GLY A 55 -6.30 -1.67 18.24
N VAL A 56 -5.98 -0.46 18.71
CA VAL A 56 -4.68 -0.12 19.31
C VAL A 56 -4.44 -0.94 20.57
N GLN A 57 -5.41 -0.99 21.48
CA GLN A 57 -5.32 -1.77 22.71
C GLN A 57 -5.10 -3.26 22.41
N PHE A 58 -5.77 -3.80 21.40
CA PHE A 58 -5.58 -5.18 20.96
C PHE A 58 -4.18 -5.39 20.37
N ALA A 59 -3.77 -4.57 19.41
CA ALA A 59 -2.50 -4.69 18.72
C ALA A 59 -1.31 -4.60 19.71
N THR A 60 -1.36 -3.67 20.65
CA THR A 60 -0.34 -3.48 21.69
C THR A 60 -0.09 -4.75 22.52
N LYS A 61 -1.13 -5.55 22.80
CA LYS A 61 -0.97 -6.83 23.54
C LYS A 61 -0.11 -7.85 22.79
N TYR A 62 -0.02 -7.71 21.47
CA TYR A 62 0.80 -8.56 20.59
C TYR A 62 2.10 -7.88 20.14
N GLY A 63 2.39 -6.67 20.62
CA GLY A 63 3.55 -5.88 20.21
C GLY A 63 3.42 -5.26 18.80
N ALA A 64 2.22 -5.26 18.23
CA ALA A 64 1.95 -4.70 16.90
C ALA A 64 1.51 -3.23 16.97
N LYS A 65 1.78 -2.48 15.88
CA LYS A 65 1.43 -1.07 15.74
C LYS A 65 0.18 -0.89 14.87
N VAL A 66 -0.48 0.26 15.01
CA VAL A 66 -1.60 0.65 14.15
C VAL A 66 -1.30 1.98 13.47
N TYR A 67 -1.42 2.01 12.14
CA TYR A 67 -1.24 3.20 11.31
C TYR A 67 -2.55 3.62 10.66
N VAL A 68 -2.79 4.92 10.51
CA VAL A 68 -4.02 5.44 9.90
C VAL A 68 -3.70 6.14 8.58
N ALA A 69 -4.37 5.69 7.50
CA ALA A 69 -4.26 6.33 6.20
C ALA A 69 -5.09 7.63 6.15
N ALA A 70 -4.40 8.75 5.94
CA ALA A 70 -4.93 10.10 5.75
C ALA A 70 -4.42 10.66 4.41
N ASN A 71 -4.58 9.90 3.33
CA ASN A 71 -3.91 10.11 2.05
C ASN A 71 -4.83 10.67 0.95
N MET A 72 -5.89 11.36 1.32
CA MET A 72 -6.76 12.10 0.41
C MET A 72 -6.04 13.36 -0.10
N VAL A 73 -6.20 13.69 -1.38
CA VAL A 73 -5.77 15.00 -1.92
C VAL A 73 -6.75 16.07 -1.43
N MET A 74 -6.22 17.13 -0.82
CA MET A 74 -7.02 18.21 -0.23
C MET A 74 -7.44 19.22 -1.28
N HIS A 75 -8.61 19.78 -1.09
CA HIS A 75 -9.07 20.99 -1.76
C HIS A 75 -9.35 22.05 -0.71
N GLU A 76 -9.37 23.31 -1.10
CA GLU A 76 -9.64 24.43 -0.21
C GLU A 76 -10.84 24.17 0.70
N GLY A 77 -10.64 24.35 2.02
CA GLY A 77 -11.65 24.12 3.06
C GLY A 77 -11.79 22.66 3.52
N ASN A 78 -11.12 21.69 2.91
CA ASN A 78 -11.17 20.30 3.39
C ASN A 78 -10.26 20.04 4.60
N GLU A 79 -9.32 20.93 4.87
CA GLU A 79 -8.39 20.87 6.02
C GLU A 79 -9.08 21.23 7.36
N ALA A 80 -10.28 21.77 7.30
CA ALA A 80 -11.02 22.16 8.51
C ALA A 80 -11.23 20.95 9.45
N GLY A 81 -10.77 21.09 10.71
CA GLY A 81 -10.85 20.04 11.71
C GLY A 81 -9.70 19.00 11.67
N ALA A 82 -8.79 19.07 10.70
CA ALA A 82 -7.69 18.11 10.58
C ALA A 82 -6.78 18.09 11.81
N GLY A 83 -6.45 19.27 12.38
CA GLY A 83 -5.62 19.36 13.58
C GLY A 83 -6.24 18.65 14.78
N GLU A 84 -7.53 18.84 15.04
CA GLU A 84 -8.24 18.13 16.10
C GLU A 84 -8.26 16.62 15.86
N TRP A 85 -8.47 16.22 14.60
CA TRP A 85 -8.50 14.81 14.21
C TRP A 85 -7.14 14.14 14.44
N PHE A 86 -6.02 14.77 14.05
CA PHE A 86 -4.67 14.24 14.29
C PHE A 86 -4.33 14.18 15.79
N ARG A 87 -4.72 15.19 16.58
CA ARG A 87 -4.56 15.14 18.05
C ARG A 87 -5.29 13.93 18.64
N LYS A 88 -6.54 13.69 18.24
CA LYS A 88 -7.30 12.51 18.71
C LYS A 88 -6.61 11.19 18.32
N LEU A 89 -6.07 11.07 17.11
CA LEU A 89 -5.31 9.87 16.70
C LEU A 89 -4.09 9.64 17.59
N ARG A 90 -3.31 10.68 17.86
CA ARG A 90 -2.18 10.62 18.78
C ARG A 90 -2.62 10.16 20.17
N ASP A 91 -3.67 10.76 20.69
CA ASP A 91 -4.12 10.57 22.08
C ASP A 91 -4.67 9.15 22.32
N ILE A 92 -5.25 8.51 21.32
CA ILE A 92 -5.67 7.09 21.37
C ILE A 92 -4.52 6.11 21.09
N GLY A 93 -3.31 6.59 20.80
CA GLY A 93 -2.13 5.74 20.64
C GLY A 93 -1.91 5.20 19.22
N ILE A 94 -2.46 5.85 18.18
CA ILE A 94 -2.05 5.56 16.79
C ILE A 94 -0.56 5.87 16.65
N ALA A 95 0.21 4.91 16.14
CA ALA A 95 1.65 5.04 16.05
C ALA A 95 2.08 5.97 14.91
N ALA A 96 1.38 5.94 13.76
CA ALA A 96 1.69 6.82 12.64
C ALA A 96 0.45 7.12 11.78
N VAL A 97 0.55 8.22 11.02
CA VAL A 97 -0.37 8.56 9.93
C VAL A 97 0.33 8.49 8.58
N ILE A 98 -0.36 7.92 7.57
CA ILE A 98 0.15 7.78 6.20
C ILE A 98 -0.49 8.89 5.36
N VAL A 99 0.28 9.92 5.00
CA VAL A 99 -0.22 11.17 4.42
C VAL A 99 0.46 11.45 3.08
N SER A 100 -0.26 12.02 2.12
CA SER A 100 0.28 12.41 0.80
C SER A 100 0.18 13.90 0.52
N ASP A 101 -0.72 14.59 1.18
CA ASP A 101 -0.99 16.00 0.94
C ASP A 101 -0.12 16.89 1.84
N PRO A 102 0.66 17.85 1.28
CA PRO A 102 1.54 18.71 2.06
C PRO A 102 0.81 19.52 3.14
N ALA A 103 -0.44 19.96 2.90
CA ALA A 103 -1.20 20.70 3.90
C ALA A 103 -1.50 19.82 5.11
N LEU A 104 -1.93 18.57 4.91
CA LEU A 104 -2.16 17.62 5.99
C LEU A 104 -0.86 17.24 6.72
N ILE A 105 0.26 17.11 6.01
CA ILE A 105 1.57 16.86 6.61
C ILE A 105 1.94 18.01 7.56
N MET A 106 1.82 19.25 7.11
CA MET A 106 2.11 20.43 7.93
C MET A 106 1.20 20.52 9.15
N ILE A 107 -0.09 20.24 8.98
CA ILE A 107 -1.05 20.24 10.10
C ILE A 107 -0.72 19.12 11.10
N ALA A 108 -0.44 17.91 10.64
CA ALA A 108 -0.09 16.80 11.53
C ALA A 108 1.18 17.10 12.33
N ALA A 109 2.22 17.63 11.68
CA ALA A 109 3.49 17.96 12.32
C ALA A 109 3.33 19.05 13.39
N THR A 110 2.49 20.08 13.15
CA THR A 110 2.29 21.19 14.09
C THR A 110 1.29 20.88 15.19
N GLU A 111 0.19 20.22 14.88
CA GLU A 111 -0.94 20.04 15.78
C GLU A 111 -0.88 18.75 16.60
N ALA A 112 -0.14 17.75 16.13
CA ALA A 112 -0.02 16.46 16.81
C ALA A 112 1.45 16.03 17.00
N PRO A 113 2.27 16.83 17.69
CA PRO A 113 3.67 16.47 17.90
C PRO A 113 3.77 15.12 18.63
N GLY A 114 4.70 14.26 18.15
CA GLY A 114 4.87 12.89 18.63
C GLY A 114 4.08 11.83 17.86
N LEU A 115 3.14 12.20 16.98
CA LEU A 115 2.53 11.31 16.01
C LEU A 115 3.47 11.18 14.80
N GLU A 116 3.93 9.97 14.50
CA GLU A 116 4.81 9.75 13.35
C GLU A 116 4.06 10.01 12.02
N ILE A 117 4.78 10.56 11.05
CA ILE A 117 4.24 10.85 9.71
C ILE A 117 4.99 10.03 8.69
N HIS A 118 4.27 9.13 8.00
CA HIS A 118 4.78 8.34 6.89
C HIS A 118 4.28 8.94 5.57
N LEU A 119 5.18 9.15 4.61
CA LEU A 119 4.78 9.61 3.29
C LEU A 119 4.03 8.52 2.54
N SER A 120 2.83 8.83 2.04
CA SER A 120 2.07 7.89 1.22
C SER A 120 2.68 7.71 -0.17
N THR A 121 2.55 6.51 -0.73
CA THR A 121 2.93 6.20 -2.13
C THR A 121 2.35 7.20 -3.14
N GLN A 122 1.22 7.82 -2.84
CA GLN A 122 0.60 8.83 -3.73
C GLN A 122 1.37 10.15 -3.82
N ALA A 123 2.38 10.37 -3.01
CA ALA A 123 3.36 11.44 -3.20
C ALA A 123 4.34 11.12 -4.34
N SER A 124 4.31 9.90 -4.90
CA SER A 124 5.12 9.44 -6.03
C SER A 124 6.63 9.58 -5.82
N ALA A 125 7.12 9.20 -4.63
CA ALA A 125 8.54 9.22 -4.29
C ALA A 125 9.28 8.09 -5.02
N THR A 126 10.22 8.45 -5.90
CA THR A 126 10.95 7.52 -6.78
C THR A 126 12.47 7.67 -6.72
N ASN A 127 13.00 8.60 -5.95
CA ASN A 127 14.44 8.88 -5.90
C ASN A 127 14.87 9.37 -4.51
N TYR A 128 16.15 9.27 -4.21
CA TYR A 128 16.67 9.57 -2.89
C TYR A 128 16.56 11.04 -2.51
N GLU A 129 16.68 11.99 -3.46
CA GLU A 129 16.51 13.42 -3.17
C GLU A 129 15.10 13.72 -2.64
N THR A 130 14.09 13.07 -3.21
CA THR A 130 12.72 13.18 -2.72
C THR A 130 12.59 12.62 -1.29
N LEU A 131 13.26 11.50 -0.98
CA LEU A 131 13.24 10.94 0.36
C LEU A 131 13.91 11.88 1.38
N GLU A 132 15.08 12.41 1.06
CA GLU A 132 15.80 13.36 1.91
C GLU A 132 15.00 14.65 2.12
N PHE A 133 14.36 15.18 1.06
CA PHE A 133 13.48 16.35 1.18
C PHE A 133 12.36 16.11 2.24
N TRP A 134 11.70 14.98 2.20
CA TRP A 134 10.65 14.68 3.16
C TRP A 134 11.18 14.41 4.57
N LYS A 135 12.37 13.81 4.68
CA LYS A 135 13.07 13.64 5.96
C LYS A 135 13.40 14.98 6.61
N GLU A 136 13.89 15.95 5.84
CA GLU A 136 14.17 17.31 6.32
C GLU A 136 12.90 18.01 6.85
N LEU A 137 11.72 17.63 6.33
CA LEU A 137 10.43 18.08 6.84
C LEU A 137 9.91 17.27 8.04
N GLY A 138 10.71 16.33 8.55
CA GLY A 138 10.43 15.57 9.77
C GLY A 138 9.65 14.26 9.56
N LEU A 139 9.50 13.77 8.31
CA LEU A 139 8.89 12.48 8.06
C LEU A 139 9.88 11.35 8.39
N THR A 140 9.38 10.31 9.04
CA THR A 140 10.21 9.19 9.52
C THR A 140 10.28 8.03 8.53
N ARG A 141 9.27 7.90 7.65
CA ARG A 141 9.16 6.80 6.67
C ARG A 141 8.59 7.28 5.35
N VAL A 142 9.07 6.71 4.26
CA VAL A 142 8.55 6.96 2.91
C VAL A 142 8.04 5.65 2.29
N VAL A 143 6.77 5.65 1.87
CA VAL A 143 6.23 4.59 1.02
C VAL A 143 6.61 4.89 -0.41
N LEU A 144 7.50 4.08 -0.99
CA LEU A 144 7.95 4.27 -2.37
C LEU A 144 6.78 4.18 -3.36
N ALA A 145 6.95 4.84 -4.49
CA ALA A 145 6.10 4.62 -5.65
C ALA A 145 6.22 3.16 -6.11
N ARG A 146 5.12 2.59 -6.61
CA ARG A 146 5.09 1.18 -7.07
C ARG A 146 5.87 0.95 -8.36
N GLU A 147 6.24 2.02 -9.03
CA GLU A 147 6.96 2.07 -10.29
C GLU A 147 8.48 1.99 -10.11
N VAL A 148 8.97 2.00 -8.86
CA VAL A 148 10.40 1.86 -8.54
C VAL A 148 10.85 0.41 -8.75
N SER A 149 11.91 0.23 -9.54
CA SER A 149 12.56 -1.06 -9.75
C SER A 149 13.43 -1.49 -8.55
N MET A 150 13.82 -2.76 -8.51
CA MET A 150 14.72 -3.27 -7.45
C MET A 150 16.09 -2.60 -7.50
N GLU A 151 16.58 -2.30 -8.68
CA GLU A 151 17.86 -1.60 -8.87
C GLU A 151 17.80 -0.17 -8.33
N GLU A 152 16.72 0.57 -8.64
CA GLU A 152 16.49 1.91 -8.13
C GLU A 152 16.31 1.91 -6.60
N LEU A 153 15.59 0.94 -6.05
CA LEU A 153 15.44 0.78 -4.60
C LEU A 153 16.80 0.58 -3.93
N ALA A 154 17.66 -0.27 -4.49
CA ALA A 154 19.00 -0.50 -4.00
C ALA A 154 19.85 0.77 -4.03
N GLU A 155 19.74 1.59 -5.09
CA GLU A 155 20.45 2.86 -5.20
C GLU A 155 19.92 3.91 -4.21
N ILE A 156 18.60 3.98 -4.02
CA ILE A 156 17.97 4.84 -3.01
C ILE A 156 18.50 4.47 -1.62
N ARG A 157 18.48 3.19 -1.26
CA ARG A 157 18.92 2.73 0.07
C ARG A 157 20.38 3.06 0.39
N LYS A 158 21.25 3.06 -0.62
CA LYS A 158 22.67 3.43 -0.41
C LYS A 158 22.88 4.88 0.00
N ARG A 159 21.93 5.77 -0.29
CA ARG A 159 22.05 7.22 -0.18
C ARG A 159 21.21 7.85 0.92
N THR A 160 20.27 7.10 1.50
CA THR A 160 19.39 7.59 2.56
C THR A 160 19.27 6.59 3.70
N ASP A 161 19.07 7.07 4.92
CA ASP A 161 18.74 6.27 6.11
C ASP A 161 17.27 6.39 6.51
N VAL A 162 16.45 7.13 5.75
CA VAL A 162 14.99 7.19 5.93
C VAL A 162 14.41 5.79 5.85
N GLU A 163 13.45 5.46 6.70
CA GLU A 163 12.76 4.18 6.58
C GLU A 163 12.02 4.05 5.25
N ILE A 164 12.26 2.94 4.56
CA ILE A 164 11.65 2.61 3.28
C ILE A 164 10.54 1.60 3.50
N GLU A 165 9.31 1.96 3.13
CA GLU A 165 8.17 1.06 3.02
C GLU A 165 7.89 0.77 1.55
N ALA A 166 7.74 -0.50 1.20
CA ALA A 166 7.51 -0.94 -0.17
C ALA A 166 6.32 -1.90 -0.25
N PHE A 167 5.51 -1.78 -1.30
CA PHE A 167 4.44 -2.75 -1.56
C PHE A 167 5.03 -4.08 -2.01
N VAL A 168 4.54 -5.18 -1.45
CA VAL A 168 4.99 -6.53 -1.77
C VAL A 168 3.87 -7.44 -2.24
N HIS A 169 2.59 -7.09 -2.03
CA HIS A 169 1.47 -7.94 -2.41
C HIS A 169 0.18 -7.16 -2.69
N GLY A 170 -0.61 -7.69 -3.61
CA GLY A 170 -1.99 -7.29 -3.87
C GLY A 170 -2.17 -6.41 -5.11
N ALA A 171 -3.31 -5.74 -5.18
CA ALA A 171 -3.75 -5.08 -6.39
C ALA A 171 -2.86 -3.92 -6.83
N MET A 172 -2.42 -3.95 -8.10
CA MET A 172 -1.74 -2.83 -8.76
C MET A 172 -2.74 -1.81 -9.28
N CYS A 173 -2.33 -0.55 -9.33
CA CYS A 173 -3.09 0.55 -9.93
C CYS A 173 -2.59 0.81 -11.36
N ILE A 174 -3.50 1.07 -12.30
CA ILE A 174 -3.14 1.45 -13.67
C ILE A 174 -2.48 2.85 -13.74
N SER A 175 -2.77 3.70 -12.76
CA SER A 175 -2.26 5.06 -12.71
C SER A 175 -1.01 5.17 -11.86
N TYR A 176 -0.13 6.08 -12.22
CA TYR A 176 1.15 6.29 -11.55
C TYR A 176 0.94 6.57 -10.06
N SER A 177 1.38 5.63 -9.22
CA SER A 177 1.26 5.66 -7.76
C SER A 177 -0.14 6.02 -7.24
N GLY A 178 -1.19 5.63 -7.98
CA GLY A 178 -2.58 5.84 -7.57
C GLY A 178 -3.15 7.23 -7.87
N ARG A 179 -2.45 8.11 -8.56
CA ARG A 179 -2.98 9.40 -9.03
C ARG A 179 -3.76 9.21 -10.34
N CYS A 180 -5.10 9.22 -10.25
CA CYS A 180 -5.98 8.81 -11.34
C CYS A 180 -7.13 9.78 -11.56
N THR A 181 -7.40 10.10 -12.82
CA THR A 181 -8.59 10.85 -13.25
C THR A 181 -9.60 9.99 -14.01
N LEU A 182 -9.31 8.70 -14.24
CA LEU A 182 -10.18 7.82 -15.01
C LEU A 182 -11.60 7.74 -14.42
N SER A 183 -11.70 7.58 -13.10
CA SER A 183 -13.00 7.53 -12.41
C SER A 183 -13.77 8.84 -12.48
N ASN A 184 -13.08 9.98 -12.57
CA ASN A 184 -13.72 11.29 -12.76
C ASN A 184 -14.44 11.33 -14.11
N HIS A 185 -13.78 10.86 -15.18
CA HIS A 185 -14.34 10.84 -16.53
C HIS A 185 -15.40 9.74 -16.71
N MET A 186 -15.17 8.54 -16.19
CA MET A 186 -16.03 7.38 -16.43
C MET A 186 -17.26 7.32 -15.52
N SER A 187 -17.21 7.91 -14.32
CA SER A 187 -18.27 7.77 -13.32
C SER A 187 -18.55 9.03 -12.50
N MET A 188 -17.98 10.16 -12.88
CA MET A 188 -18.10 11.44 -12.16
C MET A 188 -17.67 11.33 -10.68
N ARG A 189 -16.69 10.47 -10.38
CA ARG A 189 -16.20 10.20 -9.02
C ARG A 189 -14.71 10.47 -8.93
N ASP A 190 -14.31 11.32 -7.98
CA ASP A 190 -12.91 11.68 -7.79
C ASP A 190 -12.13 10.57 -7.07
N ALA A 191 -11.27 9.87 -7.82
CA ALA A 191 -10.44 8.79 -7.29
C ALA A 191 -9.44 9.27 -6.24
N ASN A 192 -8.94 10.51 -6.37
CA ASN A 192 -7.94 11.09 -5.46
C ASN A 192 -8.56 11.60 -4.16
N ARG A 193 -9.90 11.59 -4.09
CA ARG A 193 -10.69 11.98 -2.91
C ARG A 193 -11.59 10.85 -2.40
N GLY A 194 -11.19 9.61 -2.61
CA GLY A 194 -11.90 8.43 -2.12
C GLY A 194 -12.98 7.88 -3.05
N GLY A 195 -13.17 8.48 -4.23
CA GLY A 195 -14.21 8.12 -5.19
C GLY A 195 -13.80 7.07 -6.23
N CYS A 196 -12.69 6.37 -6.10
CA CYS A 196 -12.27 5.37 -7.08
C CYS A 196 -13.38 4.36 -7.36
N SER A 197 -13.86 4.30 -8.62
CA SER A 197 -14.88 3.36 -9.09
C SER A 197 -14.28 2.08 -9.67
N GLN A 198 -12.95 1.96 -9.68
CA GLN A 198 -12.21 0.85 -10.30
C GLN A 198 -12.54 0.69 -11.81
N SER A 199 -12.79 1.79 -12.51
CA SER A 199 -13.12 1.79 -13.94
C SER A 199 -12.06 1.08 -14.79
N CYS A 200 -10.78 1.15 -14.40
CA CYS A 200 -9.71 0.40 -15.08
C CYS A 200 -9.90 -1.12 -15.10
N ARG A 201 -10.80 -1.65 -14.27
CA ARG A 201 -11.10 -3.09 -14.16
C ARG A 201 -12.38 -3.50 -14.88
N TRP A 202 -13.06 -2.55 -15.51
CA TRP A 202 -14.20 -2.84 -16.36
C TRP A 202 -13.74 -3.45 -17.67
N LYS A 203 -14.65 -4.12 -18.34
CA LYS A 203 -14.46 -4.62 -19.69
C LYS A 203 -14.93 -3.57 -20.69
N TYR A 204 -14.19 -3.37 -21.74
CA TYR A 204 -14.43 -2.36 -22.77
C TYR A 204 -14.38 -2.96 -24.17
N ASP A 205 -15.25 -2.47 -25.04
CA ASP A 205 -15.12 -2.67 -26.48
C ASP A 205 -14.33 -1.48 -27.08
N LEU A 206 -13.30 -1.77 -27.85
CA LEU A 206 -12.48 -0.75 -28.48
C LEU A 206 -12.96 -0.48 -29.90
N TYR A 207 -13.19 0.78 -30.21
CA TYR A 207 -13.59 1.25 -31.54
C TYR A 207 -12.65 2.34 -32.02
N ASP A 208 -12.32 2.28 -33.33
CA ASP A 208 -11.76 3.43 -34.03
C ASP A 208 -12.86 4.50 -34.17
N MET A 209 -12.56 5.74 -33.81
CA MET A 209 -13.46 6.89 -33.79
C MET A 209 -12.96 8.00 -34.74
N PRO A 210 -12.80 7.73 -36.06
CA PRO A 210 -12.45 8.80 -36.97
C PRO A 210 -13.59 9.81 -37.04
N PHE A 211 -13.28 11.10 -36.94
CA PHE A 211 -14.26 12.18 -36.91
C PHE A 211 -15.24 12.05 -38.08
N GLY A 212 -16.55 11.89 -37.82
CA GLY A 212 -17.60 11.86 -38.81
C GLY A 212 -17.76 10.55 -39.62
N LYS A 213 -17.17 9.46 -39.24
CA LYS A 213 -17.28 8.14 -39.89
C LYS A 213 -17.89 7.08 -39.00
N GLU A 214 -18.32 5.95 -39.63
CA GLU A 214 -18.78 4.78 -38.87
C GLU A 214 -17.67 4.23 -37.96
N ARG A 215 -18.08 3.77 -36.76
CA ARG A 215 -17.21 3.12 -35.81
C ARG A 215 -16.74 1.77 -36.35
N LYS A 216 -15.45 1.53 -36.40
CA LYS A 216 -14.90 0.24 -36.73
C LYS A 216 -14.32 -0.39 -35.42
N SER A 217 -14.68 -1.64 -35.15
CA SER A 217 -14.06 -2.37 -34.04
C SER A 217 -12.55 -2.49 -34.29
N LEU A 218 -11.74 -2.20 -33.28
CA LEU A 218 -10.30 -2.43 -33.30
C LEU A 218 -9.94 -3.86 -32.91
N GLN A 219 -10.93 -4.64 -32.42
CA GLN A 219 -10.76 -5.99 -31.90
C GLN A 219 -11.10 -7.09 -32.92
N GLY A 220 -11.30 -6.71 -34.23
CA GLY A 220 -11.63 -7.65 -35.28
C GLY A 220 -13.11 -8.09 -35.27
N GLU A 221 -13.42 -9.21 -35.98
CA GLU A 221 -14.79 -9.73 -36.14
C GLU A 221 -15.34 -10.36 -34.86
N ILE A 222 -14.45 -10.88 -33.98
CA ILE A 222 -14.80 -11.41 -32.65
C ILE A 222 -14.11 -10.49 -31.63
N PRO A 223 -14.83 -9.56 -30.98
CA PRO A 223 -14.23 -8.66 -30.00
C PRO A 223 -13.73 -9.45 -28.82
N GLU A 224 -12.41 -9.44 -28.57
CA GLU A 224 -11.90 -9.83 -27.27
C GLU A 224 -12.14 -8.68 -26.28
N GLU A 225 -12.68 -9.03 -25.11
CA GLU A 225 -12.93 -8.04 -24.07
C GLU A 225 -11.62 -7.38 -23.62
N PHE A 226 -11.48 -6.08 -23.80
CA PHE A 226 -10.33 -5.30 -23.34
C PHE A 226 -10.54 -4.85 -21.91
N SER A 227 -9.52 -4.97 -21.08
CA SER A 227 -9.48 -4.40 -19.74
C SER A 227 -8.11 -3.73 -19.50
N MET A 228 -8.13 -2.58 -18.85
CA MET A 228 -6.91 -1.92 -18.34
C MET A 228 -6.45 -2.49 -16.99
N SER A 229 -7.01 -3.61 -16.56
CA SER A 229 -6.72 -4.21 -15.25
C SER A 229 -5.28 -4.72 -15.23
N ALA A 230 -4.44 -4.11 -14.42
CA ALA A 230 -3.13 -4.69 -14.10
C ALA A 230 -3.30 -6.00 -13.34
N VAL A 231 -2.33 -6.90 -13.48
CA VAL A 231 -2.16 -8.12 -12.66
C VAL A 231 -1.90 -7.72 -11.19
N ASP A 232 -2.17 -8.63 -10.25
CA ASP A 232 -1.86 -8.36 -8.85
C ASP A 232 -0.37 -8.64 -8.59
N MET A 233 0.22 -7.93 -7.62
CA MET A 233 1.63 -8.10 -7.24
C MET A 233 1.78 -9.25 -6.26
N SER A 234 2.88 -10.01 -6.37
CA SER A 234 3.40 -10.89 -5.32
C SER A 234 4.92 -10.91 -5.36
N MET A 235 5.54 -10.63 -4.22
CA MET A 235 6.98 -10.69 -4.01
C MET A 235 7.37 -11.79 -3.01
N ILE A 236 6.50 -12.79 -2.82
CA ILE A 236 6.68 -13.81 -1.78
C ILE A 236 7.96 -14.64 -1.98
N ASP A 237 8.29 -14.93 -3.21
CA ASP A 237 9.49 -15.67 -3.61
C ASP A 237 10.76 -14.78 -3.73
N HIS A 238 10.59 -13.46 -3.62
CA HIS A 238 11.64 -12.43 -3.67
C HIS A 238 11.85 -11.68 -2.34
N ILE A 239 11.40 -12.24 -1.23
CA ILE A 239 11.61 -11.65 0.11
C ILE A 239 13.09 -11.47 0.46
N PRO A 240 14.01 -12.39 0.06
CA PRO A 240 15.44 -12.14 0.21
C PRO A 240 15.89 -10.79 -0.37
N ASP A 241 15.49 -10.47 -1.60
CA ASP A 241 15.89 -9.24 -2.28
C ASP A 241 15.39 -7.99 -1.54
N MET A 242 14.16 -8.04 -1.01
CA MET A 242 13.61 -6.94 -0.22
C MET A 242 14.42 -6.70 1.07
N ILE A 243 14.79 -7.75 1.77
CA ILE A 243 15.56 -7.68 3.03
C ILE A 243 17.00 -7.22 2.75
N GLU A 244 17.65 -7.79 1.73
CA GLU A 244 19.03 -7.47 1.39
C GLU A 244 19.20 -6.03 0.89
N ASN A 245 18.19 -5.51 0.17
CA ASN A 245 18.15 -4.11 -0.26
C ASN A 245 17.61 -3.16 0.82
N GLY A 246 17.37 -3.64 2.04
CA GLY A 246 17.12 -2.82 3.22
C GLY A 246 15.75 -2.14 3.23
N VAL A 247 14.72 -2.82 2.76
CA VAL A 247 13.32 -2.42 2.97
C VAL A 247 12.99 -2.57 4.45
N ASP A 248 12.45 -1.52 5.06
CA ASP A 248 12.12 -1.49 6.49
C ASP A 248 10.70 -1.98 6.77
N SER A 249 9.77 -1.85 5.80
CA SER A 249 8.38 -2.29 5.96
C SER A 249 7.82 -2.87 4.65
N LEU A 250 7.32 -4.10 4.74
CA LEU A 250 6.72 -4.88 3.65
C LEU A 250 5.20 -4.68 3.67
N LYS A 251 4.69 -3.86 2.75
CA LYS A 251 3.28 -3.47 2.73
C LYS A 251 2.42 -4.38 1.87
N ILE A 252 1.39 -4.94 2.47
CA ILE A 252 0.37 -5.75 1.79
C ILE A 252 -0.84 -4.87 1.45
N GLU A 253 -1.25 -4.80 0.17
CA GLU A 253 -2.52 -4.17 -0.24
C GLU A 253 -3.68 -5.14 -0.06
N GLY A 254 -4.83 -4.64 0.41
CA GLY A 254 -6.01 -5.50 0.53
C GLY A 254 -7.05 -5.11 1.58
N ARG A 255 -7.20 -3.84 1.96
CA ARG A 255 -8.19 -3.39 2.97
C ARG A 255 -9.61 -3.92 2.72
N MET A 256 -10.00 -4.08 1.45
CA MET A 256 -11.33 -4.57 1.04
C MET A 256 -11.39 -6.09 0.87
N LYS A 257 -10.28 -6.79 0.96
CA LYS A 257 -10.21 -8.25 0.80
C LYS A 257 -10.85 -8.98 1.99
N SER A 258 -11.08 -10.29 1.82
CA SER A 258 -11.67 -11.15 2.87
C SER A 258 -10.73 -11.33 4.06
N ILE A 259 -11.26 -11.81 5.18
CA ILE A 259 -10.48 -12.20 6.36
C ILE A 259 -9.50 -13.31 5.98
N HIS A 260 -9.94 -14.30 5.19
CA HIS A 260 -9.10 -15.40 4.71
C HIS A 260 -7.88 -14.88 3.93
N TYR A 261 -8.08 -13.92 3.00
CA TYR A 261 -6.96 -13.29 2.30
C TYR A 261 -5.99 -12.61 3.26
N VAL A 262 -6.51 -11.80 4.19
CA VAL A 262 -5.67 -11.06 5.15
C VAL A 262 -4.84 -12.02 6.01
N SER A 263 -5.46 -13.06 6.56
CA SER A 263 -4.77 -14.04 7.40
C SER A 263 -3.71 -14.81 6.63
N THR A 264 -4.06 -15.37 5.46
CA THR A 264 -3.14 -16.19 4.67
C THR A 264 -1.95 -15.37 4.18
N VAL A 265 -2.19 -14.21 3.55
CA VAL A 265 -1.11 -13.39 3.01
C VAL A 265 -0.19 -12.89 4.12
N THR A 266 -0.75 -12.39 5.23
CA THR A 266 0.07 -11.92 6.37
C THR A 266 0.93 -13.04 6.94
N ASN A 267 0.35 -14.22 7.16
CA ASN A 267 1.08 -15.37 7.70
C ASN A 267 2.21 -15.83 6.78
N CYS A 268 1.99 -15.87 5.48
CA CYS A 268 3.00 -16.29 4.52
C CYS A 268 4.17 -15.30 4.46
N TYR A 269 3.92 -13.98 4.42
CA TYR A 269 5.00 -12.99 4.46
C TYR A 269 5.76 -13.02 5.79
N LYS A 270 5.05 -13.22 6.91
CA LYS A 270 5.70 -13.43 8.21
C LYS A 270 6.61 -14.65 8.21
N ALA A 271 6.12 -15.79 7.70
CA ALA A 271 6.89 -17.02 7.62
C ALA A 271 8.11 -16.88 6.68
N ALA A 272 7.95 -16.22 5.54
CA ALA A 272 9.04 -15.96 4.61
C ALA A 272 10.16 -15.13 5.23
N VAL A 273 9.80 -14.02 5.91
CA VAL A 273 10.76 -13.15 6.60
C VAL A 273 11.50 -13.90 7.70
N ASP A 274 10.77 -14.62 8.56
CA ASP A 274 11.37 -15.34 9.67
C ASP A 274 12.29 -16.47 9.20
N ALA A 275 11.86 -17.23 8.18
CA ALA A 275 12.66 -18.31 7.62
C ALA A 275 13.95 -17.79 6.99
N TYR A 276 13.88 -16.70 6.18
CA TYR A 276 15.07 -16.14 5.55
C TYR A 276 16.08 -15.57 6.55
N LEU A 277 15.60 -14.89 7.59
CA LEU A 277 16.46 -14.35 8.64
C LEU A 277 17.10 -15.44 9.51
N GLU A 278 16.49 -16.62 9.58
CA GLU A 278 17.10 -17.77 10.24
C GLU A 278 18.19 -18.40 9.37
N SER A 279 17.88 -18.73 8.13
CA SER A 279 18.86 -19.05 7.06
C SER A 279 18.22 -19.03 5.66
N PRO A 280 19.01 -18.71 4.62
CA PRO A 280 18.53 -18.81 3.22
C PRO A 280 17.99 -20.19 2.87
N GLU A 281 18.61 -21.27 3.38
CA GLU A 281 18.19 -22.65 3.12
C GLU A 281 16.81 -22.96 3.70
N LYS A 282 16.46 -22.38 4.85
CA LYS A 282 15.12 -22.52 5.44
C LYS A 282 14.06 -21.84 4.61
N PHE A 283 14.35 -20.65 4.10
CA PHE A 283 13.45 -19.97 3.18
C PHE A 283 13.23 -20.80 1.90
N GLU A 284 14.31 -21.28 1.27
CA GLU A 284 14.20 -22.09 0.05
C GLU A 284 13.40 -23.39 0.28
N ALA A 285 13.49 -23.98 1.48
CA ALA A 285 12.75 -25.19 1.83
C ALA A 285 11.23 -25.01 1.90
N ILE A 286 10.74 -23.79 2.20
CA ILE A 286 9.29 -23.50 2.32
C ILE A 286 8.76 -22.62 1.19
N LYS A 287 9.62 -22.08 0.35
CA LYS A 287 9.28 -21.08 -0.67
C LYS A 287 8.15 -21.53 -1.59
N GLN A 288 8.22 -22.78 -2.11
CA GLN A 288 7.18 -23.29 -3.01
C GLN A 288 5.83 -23.42 -2.31
N ASP A 289 5.80 -23.86 -1.07
CA ASP A 289 4.55 -23.95 -0.28
C ASP A 289 3.94 -22.56 -0.08
N LEU A 290 4.77 -21.53 0.16
CA LEU A 290 4.31 -20.14 0.30
C LEU A 290 3.74 -19.61 -1.02
N VAL A 291 4.38 -19.89 -2.15
CA VAL A 291 3.88 -19.54 -3.49
C VAL A 291 2.53 -20.21 -3.74
N ASP A 292 2.40 -21.49 -3.44
CA ASP A 292 1.16 -22.25 -3.63
C ASP A 292 0.02 -21.70 -2.75
N GLU A 293 0.32 -21.26 -1.51
CA GLU A 293 -0.66 -20.60 -0.65
C GLU A 293 -1.12 -19.24 -1.22
N MET A 294 -0.22 -18.47 -1.86
CA MET A 294 -0.59 -17.22 -2.52
C MET A 294 -1.59 -17.46 -3.65
N TRP A 295 -1.39 -18.51 -4.46
CA TRP A 295 -2.31 -18.84 -5.54
C TRP A 295 -3.71 -19.25 -5.05
N LYS A 296 -3.85 -19.85 -3.87
CA LYS A 296 -5.15 -20.22 -3.28
C LYS A 296 -6.02 -19.00 -2.94
N VAL A 297 -5.41 -17.84 -2.66
CA VAL A 297 -6.12 -16.60 -2.32
C VAL A 297 -6.09 -15.56 -3.45
N ALA A 298 -5.36 -15.83 -4.52
CA ALA A 298 -5.26 -14.96 -5.68
C ALA A 298 -6.61 -14.86 -6.42
N GLN A 299 -6.97 -13.66 -6.84
CA GLN A 299 -8.15 -13.38 -7.65
C GLN A 299 -7.81 -13.00 -9.09
N ARG A 300 -6.53 -12.87 -9.37
CA ARG A 300 -5.92 -12.53 -10.67
C ARG A 300 -4.56 -13.20 -10.74
N GLU A 301 -3.97 -13.17 -11.92
CA GLU A 301 -2.57 -13.52 -12.10
C GLU A 301 -1.68 -12.68 -11.19
N LEU A 302 -0.57 -13.27 -10.77
CA LEU A 302 0.42 -12.68 -9.90
C LEU A 302 1.70 -12.41 -10.69
N ALA A 303 2.30 -11.24 -10.48
CA ALA A 303 3.56 -10.83 -11.06
C ALA A 303 4.37 -10.01 -10.05
N THR A 304 5.62 -9.69 -10.36
CA THR A 304 6.50 -8.92 -9.48
C THR A 304 6.29 -7.39 -9.56
N GLY A 305 5.24 -6.93 -10.27
CA GLY A 305 5.04 -5.51 -10.52
C GLY A 305 6.18 -4.94 -11.36
N PHE A 306 6.70 -3.77 -10.99
CA PHE A 306 7.81 -3.11 -11.69
C PHE A 306 9.20 -3.49 -11.17
N TYR A 307 9.31 -4.34 -10.16
CA TYR A 307 10.59 -4.62 -9.51
C TYR A 307 11.63 -5.22 -10.45
N TYR A 308 11.24 -6.07 -11.40
CA TYR A 308 12.15 -6.76 -12.33
C TYR A 308 11.82 -6.52 -13.80
N GLY A 309 11.06 -5.50 -14.12
CA GLY A 309 10.71 -5.15 -15.49
C GLY A 309 9.33 -4.52 -15.62
N ILE A 310 8.84 -4.38 -16.85
CA ILE A 310 7.51 -3.86 -17.12
C ILE A 310 6.48 -4.97 -16.91
N PRO A 311 5.41 -4.78 -16.13
CA PRO A 311 4.46 -5.86 -15.77
C PRO A 311 3.67 -6.48 -16.94
N SER A 312 3.89 -6.04 -18.15
CA SER A 312 3.23 -6.52 -19.39
C SER A 312 4.09 -7.50 -20.21
N GLU A 313 5.25 -7.82 -19.75
CA GLU A 313 6.16 -8.84 -20.33
C GLU A 313 6.19 -10.07 -19.37
#